data_43700057d8608862b4eda2581e1b249f
#
_entry.id   43700057d8608862b4eda2581e1b249f
#
_cell.length_a   1.000
_cell.length_b   1.000
_cell.length_c   1.000
_cell.angle_alpha   90.00
_cell.angle_beta   90.00
_cell.angle_gamma   90.00
#
_symmetry.space_group_name_H-M   'P 1'
#
loop_
_entity.id
_entity.type
_entity.pdbx_description
1 polymer ?
#
loop_
_entity_poly.entity_id
_entity_poly.type
_entity_poly.pdbx_seq_one_letter_code
_entity_poly.pdbx_strand_id
1 'polypeptide(L)'
;HPADPTWPRYAARPFPSYHFVPGKNPHPRSDPRGHSYGKPEPKPSAFQPEDWHHSEEYLYGIDLYNYAYWWECHEVFEGLWHAVGRNTEQGNFFQALIQLAAANLKLFTGNHQAAEKLLTSGMIRLQKIPRFYMGIDVAGLNENLRRHVADSDFRAPLIRLHEQDPM
;
A
#
# COMPACT_ATOMS: atom_id res chain seq x y z
N HIS A 1 4.37 -14.22 -7.24
CA HIS A 1 3.75 -14.98 -6.18
C HIS A 1 2.27 -14.65 -6.08
N PRO A 2 1.45 -15.60 -5.72
CA PRO A 2 0.03 -15.37 -5.68
C PRO A 2 -0.39 -14.58 -4.45
N ALA A 3 -1.37 -13.69 -4.64
CA ALA A 3 -2.11 -13.13 -3.55
C ALA A 3 -2.94 -14.24 -2.89
N ASP A 4 -3.30 -14.05 -1.64
CA ASP A 4 -4.22 -14.96 -0.96
C ASP A 4 -5.63 -14.72 -1.51
N PRO A 5 -6.21 -15.63 -2.28
CA PRO A 5 -7.52 -15.40 -2.89
C PRO A 5 -8.67 -15.38 -1.89
N THR A 6 -8.41 -15.81 -0.65
CA THR A 6 -9.41 -15.78 0.42
C THR A 6 -9.44 -14.46 1.16
N TRP A 7 -8.48 -13.57 0.88
CA TRP A 7 -8.40 -12.28 1.57
C TRP A 7 -9.54 -11.38 1.12
N PRO A 8 -10.18 -10.65 2.02
CA PRO A 8 -11.34 -9.84 1.63
C PRO A 8 -10.99 -8.69 0.68
N ARG A 9 -11.90 -8.36 -0.23
CA ARG A 9 -11.88 -7.18 -1.06
C ARG A 9 -12.72 -6.10 -0.40
N TYR A 10 -12.23 -4.86 -0.43
CA TYR A 10 -12.92 -3.72 0.19
C TYR A 10 -13.51 -2.75 -0.84
N ALA A 11 -13.01 -2.77 -2.06
CA ALA A 11 -13.52 -1.94 -3.15
C ALA A 11 -14.12 -2.81 -4.24
N ALA A 12 -15.07 -2.24 -4.98
CA ALA A 12 -15.72 -2.95 -6.09
C ALA A 12 -14.96 -2.83 -7.40
N ARG A 13 -14.03 -1.86 -7.50
CA ARG A 13 -13.31 -1.57 -8.74
C ARG A 13 -12.47 -2.78 -9.17
N PRO A 14 -12.55 -3.19 -10.46
CA PRO A 14 -11.74 -4.31 -10.94
C PRO A 14 -10.26 -3.97 -10.95
N PHE A 15 -9.44 -5.00 -10.79
CA PHE A 15 -7.99 -4.84 -10.85
C PHE A 15 -7.51 -4.55 -12.27
N PRO A 16 -6.32 -3.92 -12.42
CA PRO A 16 -5.68 -3.80 -13.74
C PRO A 16 -5.45 -5.18 -14.36
N SER A 17 -5.26 -5.20 -15.69
CA SER A 17 -5.11 -6.44 -16.43
C SER A 17 -3.81 -7.21 -16.12
N TYR A 18 -2.83 -6.53 -15.53
CA TYR A 18 -1.59 -7.17 -15.08
C TYR A 18 -1.00 -6.37 -13.92
N HIS A 19 -0.15 -7.05 -13.12
CA HIS A 19 0.65 -6.41 -12.07
C HIS A 19 1.91 -5.84 -12.72
N PHE A 20 2.13 -4.55 -12.63
CA PHE A 20 3.35 -3.99 -13.20
C PHE A 20 4.56 -4.33 -12.34
N VAL A 21 5.58 -4.91 -12.99
CA VAL A 21 6.90 -5.13 -12.41
C VAL A 21 7.91 -4.50 -13.36
N PRO A 22 8.68 -3.49 -12.92
CA PRO A 22 9.65 -2.83 -13.79
C PRO A 22 10.59 -3.82 -14.48
N GLY A 23 10.76 -3.65 -15.79
CA GLY A 23 11.60 -4.51 -16.61
C GLY A 23 10.97 -5.82 -17.04
N LYS A 24 9.76 -6.15 -16.59
CA LYS A 24 9.11 -7.43 -16.91
C LYS A 24 7.87 -7.30 -17.78
N ASN A 25 7.19 -6.17 -17.72
CA ASN A 25 6.00 -5.94 -18.53
C ASN A 25 5.88 -4.45 -18.85
N PRO A 26 4.94 -4.06 -19.76
CA PRO A 26 4.87 -2.69 -20.23
C PRO A 26 4.58 -1.69 -19.11
N HIS A 27 5.27 -0.54 -19.15
CA HIS A 27 4.98 0.53 -18.20
C HIS A 27 3.51 0.95 -18.34
N PRO A 28 2.74 1.01 -17.26
CA PRO A 28 1.29 1.19 -17.34
C PRO A 28 0.83 2.42 -18.11
N ARG A 29 1.56 3.53 -18.03
CA ARG A 29 1.12 4.81 -18.62
C ARG A 29 1.91 5.25 -19.82
N SER A 30 3.18 4.90 -19.90
CA SER A 30 4.05 5.40 -20.98
C SER A 30 4.16 4.45 -22.17
N ASP A 31 3.87 3.17 -21.99
CA ASP A 31 3.91 2.18 -23.06
C ASP A 31 2.50 2.04 -23.66
N PRO A 32 2.35 2.08 -25.00
CA PRO A 32 1.03 1.87 -25.62
C PRO A 32 0.33 0.58 -25.23
N ARG A 33 1.07 -0.44 -24.75
CA ARG A 33 0.51 -1.70 -24.25
C ARG A 33 0.18 -1.65 -22.78
N GLY A 34 0.43 -0.53 -22.11
CA GLY A 34 0.21 -0.37 -20.69
C GLY A 34 -1.26 -0.38 -20.31
N HIS A 35 -1.59 -0.99 -19.14
CA HIS A 35 -2.99 -1.11 -18.71
C HIS A 35 -3.67 0.22 -18.43
N SER A 36 -2.91 1.30 -18.32
CA SER A 36 -3.43 2.65 -18.05
C SER A 36 -2.93 3.66 -19.08
N TYR A 37 -2.47 3.19 -20.22
CA TYR A 37 -1.96 4.07 -21.28
C TYR A 37 -3.05 5.04 -21.74
N GLY A 38 -2.71 6.32 -21.81
CA GLY A 38 -3.62 7.37 -22.24
C GLY A 38 -4.63 7.80 -21.18
N LYS A 39 -4.65 7.14 -20.03
CA LYS A 39 -5.52 7.54 -18.93
C LYS A 39 -4.80 8.55 -18.03
N PRO A 40 -5.51 9.54 -17.48
CA PRO A 40 -4.88 10.50 -16.56
C PRO A 40 -4.47 9.80 -15.26
N GLU A 41 -3.46 10.36 -14.60
CA GLU A 41 -3.10 9.90 -13.27
C GLU A 41 -4.25 10.15 -12.30
N PRO A 42 -4.46 9.25 -11.31
CA PRO A 42 -5.48 9.46 -10.30
C PRO A 42 -5.25 10.76 -9.52
N LYS A 43 -6.30 11.53 -9.34
CA LYS A 43 -6.28 12.74 -8.50
C LYS A 43 -7.39 12.61 -7.46
N PRO A 44 -7.21 11.74 -6.47
CA PRO A 44 -8.24 11.52 -5.46
C PRO A 44 -8.41 12.76 -4.57
N SER A 45 -9.60 12.91 -4.01
CA SER A 45 -9.90 13.97 -3.07
C SER A 45 -9.39 13.61 -1.67
N ALA A 46 -8.95 14.63 -0.93
CA ALA A 46 -8.65 14.47 0.48
C ALA A 46 -9.92 14.13 1.26
N PHE A 47 -9.77 13.41 2.35
CA PHE A 47 -10.87 13.06 3.25
C PHE A 47 -10.34 13.03 4.68
N GLN A 48 -11.25 13.17 5.66
CA GLN A 48 -10.87 13.06 7.06
C GLN A 48 -10.60 11.60 7.42
N PRO A 49 -9.60 11.31 8.29
CA PRO A 49 -9.29 9.92 8.64
C PRO A 49 -10.48 9.09 9.09
N GLU A 50 -11.42 9.67 9.84
CA GLU A 50 -12.60 8.97 10.30
C GLU A 50 -13.59 8.60 9.19
N ASP A 51 -13.44 9.20 8.01
CA ASP A 51 -14.29 8.93 6.85
C ASP A 51 -13.67 7.93 5.87
N TRP A 52 -12.65 7.21 6.30
CA TRP A 52 -11.86 6.30 5.45
C TRP A 52 -12.70 5.29 4.67
N HIS A 53 -13.77 4.80 5.29
CA HIS A 53 -14.61 3.78 4.68
C HIS A 53 -15.48 4.31 3.54
N HIS A 54 -15.53 5.62 3.34
CA HIS A 54 -16.21 6.27 2.22
C HIS A 54 -15.24 6.63 1.08
N SER A 55 -13.94 6.45 1.26
CA SER A 55 -12.96 6.73 0.21
C SER A 55 -12.74 5.51 -0.66
N GLU A 56 -13.31 5.51 -1.84
CA GLU A 56 -13.14 4.41 -2.80
C GLU A 56 -11.66 4.22 -3.16
N GLU A 57 -10.92 5.31 -3.30
CA GLU A 57 -9.49 5.25 -3.64
C GLU A 57 -8.68 4.60 -2.53
N TYR A 58 -8.98 4.92 -1.27
CA TYR A 58 -8.28 4.30 -0.15
C TYR A 58 -8.55 2.80 -0.10
N LEU A 59 -9.82 2.42 -0.20
CA LEU A 59 -10.20 1.00 -0.16
C LEU A 59 -9.57 0.24 -1.33
N TYR A 60 -9.56 0.84 -2.51
CA TYR A 60 -8.92 0.24 -3.68
C TYR A 60 -7.41 0.12 -3.50
N GLY A 61 -6.77 1.14 -2.93
CA GLY A 61 -5.34 1.08 -2.62
C GLY A 61 -5.01 -0.07 -1.69
N ILE A 62 -5.83 -0.32 -0.67
CA ILE A 62 -5.65 -1.46 0.24
C ILE A 62 -5.80 -2.78 -0.53
N ASP A 63 -6.81 -2.89 -1.41
CA ASP A 63 -6.97 -4.08 -2.24
C ASP A 63 -5.77 -4.33 -3.14
N LEU A 64 -5.27 -3.27 -3.79
CA LEU A 64 -4.09 -3.38 -4.66
C LEU A 64 -2.88 -3.87 -3.86
N TYR A 65 -2.69 -3.35 -2.65
CA TYR A 65 -1.62 -3.80 -1.76
C TYR A 65 -1.75 -5.29 -1.45
N ASN A 66 -2.93 -5.71 -1.03
CA ASN A 66 -3.17 -7.08 -0.60
C ASN A 66 -3.09 -8.10 -1.74
N TYR A 67 -3.37 -7.68 -2.97
CA TYR A 67 -3.38 -8.56 -4.13
C TYR A 67 -2.14 -8.42 -5.02
N ALA A 68 -1.08 -7.83 -4.44
CA ALA A 68 0.24 -7.77 -5.06
C ALA A 68 0.34 -6.84 -6.29
N TYR A 69 -0.55 -5.88 -6.41
CA TYR A 69 -0.42 -4.78 -7.38
C TYR A 69 0.35 -3.64 -6.71
N TRP A 70 1.62 -3.90 -6.38
CA TRP A 70 2.39 -2.99 -5.51
C TRP A 70 2.72 -1.66 -6.18
N TRP A 71 3.04 -1.68 -7.48
CA TRP A 71 3.30 -0.44 -8.19
C TRP A 71 2.03 0.41 -8.30
N GLU A 72 0.92 -0.24 -8.67
CA GLU A 72 -0.38 0.43 -8.80
C GLU A 72 -0.87 0.96 -7.46
N CYS A 73 -0.65 0.22 -6.39
CA CYS A 73 -0.92 0.62 -5.02
C CYS A 73 -0.14 1.89 -4.65
N HIS A 74 1.15 1.91 -4.96
CA HIS A 74 2.01 3.07 -4.73
C HIS A 74 1.43 4.30 -5.43
N GLU A 75 0.99 4.18 -6.67
CA GLU A 75 0.44 5.30 -7.43
C GLU A 75 -0.83 5.86 -6.78
N VAL A 76 -1.73 4.99 -6.33
CA VAL A 76 -2.97 5.41 -5.65
C VAL A 76 -2.66 6.11 -4.33
N PHE A 77 -1.81 5.51 -3.50
CA PHE A 77 -1.46 6.10 -2.22
C PHE A 77 -0.65 7.38 -2.36
N GLU A 78 0.17 7.51 -3.41
CA GLU A 78 0.88 8.74 -3.69
C GLU A 78 -0.09 9.88 -4.02
N GLY A 79 -1.14 9.60 -4.79
CA GLY A 79 -2.20 10.56 -5.05
C GLY A 79 -2.89 11.03 -3.77
N LEU A 80 -3.20 10.10 -2.87
CA LEU A 80 -3.80 10.43 -1.56
C LEU A 80 -2.83 11.21 -0.68
N TRP A 81 -1.55 10.85 -0.68
CA TRP A 81 -0.50 11.54 0.06
C TRP A 81 -0.41 13.01 -0.35
N HIS A 82 -0.44 13.28 -1.66
CA HIS A 82 -0.48 14.65 -2.17
C HIS A 82 -1.76 15.38 -1.76
N ALA A 83 -2.89 14.70 -1.83
CA ALA A 83 -4.19 15.31 -1.53
C ALA A 83 -4.31 15.75 -0.07
N VAL A 84 -3.83 14.92 0.88
CA VAL A 84 -3.95 15.22 2.32
C VAL A 84 -2.78 16.05 2.86
N GLY A 85 -1.71 16.23 2.09
CA GLY A 85 -0.52 16.97 2.51
C GLY A 85 0.57 16.06 3.05
N ARG A 86 1.78 16.24 2.51
CA ARG A 86 2.94 15.38 2.80
C ARG A 86 3.38 15.40 4.25
N ASN A 87 3.19 16.52 4.94
CA ASN A 87 3.68 16.72 6.30
C ASN A 87 2.60 16.56 7.36
N THR A 88 1.46 15.98 7.00
CA THR A 88 0.37 15.69 7.92
C THR A 88 0.53 14.29 8.50
N GLU A 89 -0.18 13.99 9.58
CA GLU A 89 -0.23 12.65 10.15
C GLU A 89 -0.75 11.65 9.10
N GLN A 90 -1.83 12.01 8.41
CA GLN A 90 -2.42 11.16 7.37
C GLN A 90 -1.45 10.99 6.19
N GLY A 91 -0.71 12.04 5.82
CA GLY A 91 0.31 11.94 4.79
C GLY A 91 1.44 10.99 5.18
N ASN A 92 1.90 11.04 6.43
CA ASN A 92 2.90 10.10 6.94
C ASN A 92 2.39 8.65 6.91
N PHE A 93 1.11 8.47 7.23
CA PHE A 93 0.48 7.15 7.16
C PHE A 93 0.50 6.61 5.72
N PHE A 94 0.09 7.41 4.74
CA PHE A 94 0.14 6.98 3.34
C PHE A 94 1.57 6.70 2.88
N GLN A 95 2.53 7.51 3.30
CA GLN A 95 3.92 7.25 2.93
C GLN A 95 4.43 5.94 3.51
N ALA A 96 4.02 5.59 4.73
CA ALA A 96 4.35 4.29 5.30
C ALA A 96 3.81 3.15 4.43
N LEU A 97 2.54 3.23 4.02
CA LEU A 97 1.95 2.18 3.17
C LEU A 97 2.64 2.10 1.81
N ILE A 98 3.01 3.25 1.23
CA ILE A 98 3.80 3.29 -0.02
C ILE A 98 5.12 2.53 0.17
N GLN A 99 5.80 2.75 1.28
CA GLN A 99 7.08 2.09 1.56
C GLN A 99 6.92 0.59 1.76
N LEU A 100 5.83 0.14 2.39
CA LEU A 100 5.56 -1.30 2.53
C LEU A 100 5.29 -1.94 1.17
N ALA A 101 4.52 -1.29 0.32
CA ALA A 101 4.26 -1.79 -1.04
C ALA A 101 5.56 -1.85 -1.86
N ALA A 102 6.37 -0.80 -1.78
CA ALA A 102 7.66 -0.75 -2.47
C ALA A 102 8.61 -1.84 -1.96
N ALA A 103 8.58 -2.13 -0.66
CA ALA A 103 9.39 -3.21 -0.08
C ALA A 103 9.02 -4.56 -0.71
N ASN A 104 7.72 -4.84 -0.82
CA ASN A 104 7.26 -6.09 -1.45
C ASN A 104 7.69 -6.18 -2.91
N LEU A 105 7.62 -5.08 -3.65
CA LEU A 105 8.05 -5.06 -5.04
C LEU A 105 9.57 -5.29 -5.16
N LYS A 106 10.37 -4.68 -4.30
CA LYS A 106 11.82 -4.87 -4.28
C LYS A 106 12.17 -6.31 -3.92
N LEU A 107 11.47 -6.88 -2.95
CA LEU A 107 11.68 -8.28 -2.57
C LEU A 107 11.35 -9.20 -3.75
N PHE A 108 10.24 -8.95 -4.43
CA PHE A 108 9.83 -9.75 -5.58
C PHE A 108 10.86 -9.70 -6.72
N THR A 109 11.53 -8.57 -6.90
CA THR A 109 12.58 -8.42 -7.92
C THR A 109 13.98 -8.83 -7.43
N GLY A 110 14.07 -9.38 -6.22
CA GLY A 110 15.32 -9.93 -5.68
C GLY A 110 16.21 -8.94 -4.95
N ASN A 111 15.76 -7.71 -4.74
CA ASN A 111 16.55 -6.71 -4.03
C ASN A 111 16.19 -6.70 -2.54
N HIS A 112 16.76 -7.67 -1.80
CA HIS A 112 16.47 -7.87 -0.38
C HIS A 112 16.92 -6.68 0.48
N GLN A 113 18.06 -6.08 0.14
CA GLN A 113 18.59 -4.95 0.91
C GLN A 113 17.68 -3.73 0.81
N ALA A 114 17.17 -3.41 -0.37
CA ALA A 114 16.22 -2.32 -0.55
C ALA A 114 14.91 -2.61 0.17
N ALA A 115 14.45 -3.87 0.11
CA ALA A 115 13.22 -4.28 0.80
C ALA A 115 13.35 -4.06 2.31
N GLU A 116 14.46 -4.48 2.92
CA GLU A 116 14.69 -4.28 4.35
C GLU A 116 14.67 -2.80 4.73
N LYS A 117 15.35 -1.96 3.96
CA LYS A 117 15.38 -0.51 4.23
C LYS A 117 13.99 0.10 4.17
N LEU A 118 13.20 -0.29 3.20
CA LEU A 118 11.83 0.23 3.03
C LEU A 118 10.91 -0.26 4.15
N LEU A 119 11.01 -1.53 4.56
CA LEU A 119 10.24 -2.02 5.71
C LEU A 119 10.58 -1.24 6.98
N THR A 120 11.87 -1.04 7.23
CA THR A 120 12.34 -0.31 8.41
C THR A 120 11.82 1.13 8.41
N SER A 121 11.90 1.81 7.26
CA SER A 121 11.37 3.16 7.12
C SER A 121 9.86 3.21 7.37
N GLY A 122 9.12 2.24 6.83
CA GLY A 122 7.69 2.14 7.05
C GLY A 122 7.35 1.94 8.52
N MET A 123 8.07 1.05 9.21
CA MET A 123 7.90 0.83 10.65
C MET A 123 8.10 2.11 11.44
N ILE A 124 9.17 2.85 11.15
CA ILE A 124 9.47 4.10 11.86
C ILE A 124 8.33 5.10 11.68
N ARG A 125 7.79 5.22 10.49
CA ARG A 125 6.65 6.10 10.23
C ARG A 125 5.39 5.65 10.98
N LEU A 126 5.09 4.36 10.97
CA LEU A 126 3.92 3.82 11.64
C LEU A 126 3.97 4.00 13.16
N GLN A 127 5.16 4.09 13.75
CA GLN A 127 5.30 4.36 15.18
C GLN A 127 4.75 5.73 15.59
N LYS A 128 4.63 6.66 14.63
CA LYS A 128 4.11 8.00 14.86
C LYS A 128 2.60 8.12 14.63
N ILE A 129 1.97 7.02 14.21
CA ILE A 129 0.56 6.96 13.87
C ILE A 129 -0.20 6.36 15.07
N PRO A 130 -1.45 6.78 15.33
CA PRO A 130 -2.24 6.19 16.42
C PRO A 130 -2.34 4.66 16.27
N ARG A 131 -2.51 3.99 17.42
CA ARG A 131 -2.54 2.54 17.48
C ARG A 131 -3.57 1.92 16.55
N PHE A 132 -4.72 2.56 16.39
CA PHE A 132 -5.74 2.19 15.41
C PHE A 132 -6.01 3.41 14.53
N TYR A 133 -5.89 3.26 13.22
CA TYR A 133 -5.99 4.40 12.32
C TYR A 133 -6.54 3.95 10.97
N MET A 134 -7.59 4.63 10.52
CA MET A 134 -8.22 4.39 9.21
C MET A 134 -8.50 2.90 8.96
N GLY A 135 -9.04 2.25 9.97
CA GLY A 135 -9.43 0.84 9.87
C GLY A 135 -8.29 -0.16 10.10
N ILE A 136 -7.06 0.31 10.27
CA ILE A 136 -5.89 -0.57 10.45
C ILE A 136 -5.50 -0.63 11.92
N ASP A 137 -5.28 -1.85 12.43
CA ASP A 137 -4.58 -2.07 13.67
C ASP A 137 -3.10 -1.79 13.43
N VAL A 138 -2.72 -0.53 13.58
CA VAL A 138 -1.36 -0.06 13.27
C VAL A 138 -0.35 -0.68 14.24
N ALA A 139 -0.70 -0.80 15.51
CA ALA A 139 0.17 -1.42 16.50
C ALA A 139 0.44 -2.89 16.16
N GLY A 140 -0.60 -3.63 15.78
CA GLY A 140 -0.48 -5.03 15.38
C GLY A 140 0.34 -5.19 14.11
N LEU A 141 0.09 -4.33 13.12
CA LEU A 141 0.86 -4.33 11.87
C LEU A 141 2.34 -4.07 12.17
N ASN A 142 2.64 -3.09 13.01
CA ASN A 142 4.01 -2.74 13.35
C ASN A 142 4.72 -3.87 14.09
N GLU A 143 4.01 -4.56 14.98
CA GLU A 143 4.56 -5.72 15.67
C GLU A 143 4.87 -6.86 14.69
N ASN A 144 3.98 -7.11 13.72
CA ASN A 144 4.23 -8.10 12.66
C ASN A 144 5.45 -7.72 11.83
N LEU A 145 5.59 -6.45 11.47
CA LEU A 145 6.74 -5.97 10.72
C LEU A 145 8.03 -6.18 11.50
N ARG A 146 8.02 -5.89 12.81
CA ARG A 146 9.19 -6.09 13.67
C ARG A 146 9.62 -7.56 13.65
N ARG A 147 8.67 -8.48 13.78
CA ARG A 147 8.97 -9.91 13.75
C ARG A 147 9.50 -10.34 12.38
N HIS A 148 8.92 -9.84 11.30
CA HIS A 148 9.38 -10.14 9.95
C HIS A 148 10.84 -9.70 9.74
N VAL A 149 11.18 -8.49 10.16
CA VAL A 149 12.56 -8.00 10.05
C VAL A 149 13.51 -8.84 10.90
N ALA A 150 13.12 -9.18 12.14
CA ALA A 150 13.94 -9.99 13.04
C ALA A 150 14.20 -11.39 12.45
N ASP A 151 13.24 -11.95 11.71
CA ASP A 151 13.36 -13.26 11.08
C ASP A 151 13.93 -13.19 9.66
N SER A 152 14.40 -12.01 9.23
CA SER A 152 14.89 -11.75 7.87
C SER A 152 13.84 -12.09 6.80
N ASP A 153 12.57 -11.99 7.14
CA ASP A 153 11.45 -12.09 6.20
C ASP A 153 11.03 -10.65 5.87
N PHE A 154 11.48 -10.16 4.73
CA PHE A 154 11.26 -8.75 4.36
C PHE A 154 9.98 -8.53 3.56
N ARG A 155 9.05 -9.50 3.60
CA ARG A 155 7.72 -9.33 3.04
C ARG A 155 6.84 -8.58 4.03
N ALA A 156 6.20 -7.51 3.58
CA ALA A 156 5.22 -6.82 4.41
C ALA A 156 3.95 -7.68 4.54
N PRO A 157 3.34 -7.74 5.74
CA PRO A 157 2.12 -8.51 5.96
C PRO A 157 0.94 -7.94 5.16
N LEU A 158 -0.06 -8.78 4.91
CA LEU A 158 -1.34 -8.34 4.36
C LEU A 158 -2.05 -7.43 5.38
N ILE A 159 -2.91 -6.56 4.88
CA ILE A 159 -3.63 -5.59 5.69
C ILE A 159 -5.11 -5.97 5.75
N ARG A 160 -5.65 -6.02 6.98
CA ARG A 160 -7.08 -6.21 7.18
C ARG A 160 -7.67 -4.93 7.76
N LEU A 161 -8.78 -4.49 7.17
CA LEU A 161 -9.52 -3.34 7.68
C LEU A 161 -10.57 -3.79 8.71
N HIS A 162 -10.70 -3.01 9.77
CA HIS A 162 -11.63 -3.25 10.86
C HIS A 162 -12.49 -2.01 11.04
N GLU A 163 -13.79 -2.20 11.31
CA GLU A 163 -14.68 -1.08 11.58
C GLU A 163 -14.35 -0.40 12.92
N GLN A 164 -13.83 -1.17 13.86
CA GLN A 164 -13.46 -0.70 15.18
C GLN A 164 -12.12 -1.30 15.59
N ASP A 165 -11.47 -0.66 16.56
CA ASP A 165 -10.22 -1.17 17.11
C ASP A 165 -10.42 -2.60 17.61
N PRO A 166 -9.67 -3.57 17.09
CA PRO A 166 -9.85 -4.98 17.41
C PRO A 166 -9.30 -5.40 18.77
N MET A 167 -8.75 -4.49 19.58
CA MET A 167 -8.07 -4.85 20.81
C MET A 167 -8.91 -5.67 21.80
#